data_28644bea6c3812ab985520193ba196ed
#
_entry.id   28644bea6c3812ab985520193ba196ed
#
_cell.length_a   1.000
_cell.length_b   1.000
_cell.length_c   1.000
_cell.angle_alpha   90.00
_cell.angle_beta   90.00
_cell.angle_gamma   90.00
#
_symmetry.space_group_name_H-M   'P 1'
#
loop_
_entity.id
_entity.type
_entity.pdbx_description
1 polymer ?
#
loop_
_entity_poly.entity_id
_entity_poly.type
_entity_poly.pdbx_seq_one_letter_code
_entity_poly.pdbx_strand_id
1 'polypeptide(L)'
;TDVLEVENSYDDRGRLLSSTTRLNGGNPATVEYTYDAVGRLVGKTRGTVTETLAYNARGWLTSKESVPFKMKLRYEIPEGGGVACWNGNISEWEWQQGSNVALMYGFAYDGVNRLLETTQKQKSGTAWSTLSGSYLERGLSYDRNGNLKTLQRTAGGSLVDNLVYTCTGNQLTGLTENVASTLAGDVYSRGG
;
A
#
# COMPACT_ATOMS: atom_id res chain seq x y z
N THR A 1 -36.93 6.68 5.28
CA THR A 1 -35.93 5.62 5.04
C THR A 1 -35.18 6.01 3.79
N ASP A 2 -33.86 6.11 3.86
CA ASP A 2 -33.03 6.40 2.68
C ASP A 2 -33.06 5.21 1.71
N VAL A 3 -33.22 5.50 0.44
CA VAL A 3 -33.22 4.52 -0.66
C VAL A 3 -31.97 4.72 -1.50
N LEU A 4 -31.13 3.67 -1.60
CA LEU A 4 -29.99 3.63 -2.49
C LEU A 4 -30.33 2.74 -3.69
N GLU A 5 -30.32 3.34 -4.87
CA GLU A 5 -30.47 2.63 -6.14
C GLU A 5 -29.09 2.38 -6.74
N VAL A 6 -28.85 1.17 -7.25
CA VAL A 6 -27.61 0.78 -7.94
C VAL A 6 -27.99 0.11 -9.26
N GLU A 7 -27.46 0.65 -10.36
CA GLU A 7 -27.60 0.12 -11.71
C GLU A 7 -26.23 -0.23 -12.28
N ASN A 8 -26.06 -1.47 -12.74
CA ASN A 8 -24.82 -1.97 -13.30
C ASN A 8 -24.99 -2.39 -14.75
N SER A 9 -24.01 -2.10 -15.59
CA SER A 9 -23.91 -2.63 -16.95
C SER A 9 -22.68 -3.53 -17.10
N TYR A 10 -22.77 -4.52 -17.97
CA TYR A 10 -21.74 -5.54 -18.18
C TYR A 10 -21.47 -5.72 -19.68
N ASP A 11 -20.26 -6.15 -20.00
CA ASP A 11 -19.92 -6.58 -21.35
C ASP A 11 -20.34 -8.03 -21.63
N ASP A 12 -20.11 -8.51 -22.86
CA ASP A 12 -20.46 -9.88 -23.30
C ASP A 12 -19.70 -10.99 -22.54
N ARG A 13 -18.66 -10.64 -21.79
CA ARG A 13 -17.87 -11.54 -20.94
C ARG A 13 -18.27 -11.47 -19.47
N GLY A 14 -19.31 -10.67 -19.14
CA GLY A 14 -19.78 -10.47 -17.76
C GLY A 14 -18.92 -9.54 -16.92
N ARG A 15 -18.02 -8.73 -17.52
CA ARG A 15 -17.21 -7.74 -16.79
C ARG A 15 -18.01 -6.45 -16.64
N LEU A 16 -17.93 -5.83 -15.46
CA LEU A 16 -18.63 -4.60 -15.13
C LEU A 16 -18.11 -3.43 -15.98
N LEU A 17 -18.96 -2.86 -16.84
CA LEU A 17 -18.63 -1.67 -17.63
C LEU A 17 -18.95 -0.36 -16.92
N SER A 18 -20.07 -0.33 -16.21
CA SER A 18 -20.43 0.83 -15.41
C SER A 18 -21.24 0.47 -14.17
N SER A 19 -21.14 1.31 -13.15
CA SER A 19 -21.99 1.26 -11.96
C SER A 19 -22.50 2.66 -11.66
N THR A 20 -23.81 2.85 -11.67
CA THR A 20 -24.47 4.12 -11.37
C THR A 20 -25.19 3.99 -10.04
N THR A 21 -24.94 4.91 -9.14
CA THR A 21 -25.61 4.99 -7.83
C THR A 21 -26.45 6.25 -7.72
N ARG A 22 -27.65 6.14 -7.13
CA ARG A 22 -28.54 7.26 -6.78
C ARG A 22 -29.00 7.12 -5.34
N LEU A 23 -28.93 8.19 -4.58
CA LEU A 23 -29.48 8.25 -3.24
C LEU A 23 -30.80 9.07 -3.27
N ASN A 24 -31.89 8.47 -2.83
CA ASN A 24 -33.21 9.10 -2.76
C ASN A 24 -33.67 9.74 -4.09
N GLY A 25 -33.38 9.09 -5.23
CA GLY A 25 -33.71 9.62 -6.56
C GLY A 25 -32.91 10.86 -6.97
N GLY A 26 -31.84 11.20 -6.26
CA GLY A 26 -30.97 12.34 -6.55
C GLY A 26 -30.10 12.15 -7.79
N ASN A 27 -29.13 13.06 -7.95
CA ASN A 27 -28.23 13.03 -9.10
C ASN A 27 -27.41 11.72 -9.14
N PRO A 28 -27.31 11.07 -10.32
CA PRO A 28 -26.54 9.84 -10.44
C PRO A 28 -25.04 10.08 -10.32
N ALA A 29 -24.35 9.16 -9.66
CA ALA A 29 -22.91 9.06 -9.66
C ALA A 29 -22.50 7.78 -10.39
N THR A 30 -21.92 7.94 -11.59
CA THR A 30 -21.51 6.82 -12.43
C THR A 30 -19.99 6.62 -12.38
N VAL A 31 -19.60 5.37 -12.27
CA VAL A 31 -18.20 4.92 -12.42
C VAL A 31 -18.15 4.00 -13.64
N GLU A 32 -17.22 4.29 -14.55
CA GLU A 32 -16.96 3.50 -15.77
C GLU A 32 -15.65 2.72 -15.61
N TYR A 33 -15.59 1.53 -16.23
CA TYR A 33 -14.48 0.60 -16.15
C TYR A 33 -14.05 0.17 -17.55
N THR A 34 -12.74 0.10 -17.77
CA THR A 34 -12.15 -0.40 -19.02
C THR A 34 -11.15 -1.51 -18.75
N TYR A 35 -11.06 -2.45 -19.69
CA TYR A 35 -10.25 -3.66 -19.54
C TYR A 35 -9.33 -3.86 -20.73
N ASP A 36 -8.18 -4.49 -20.50
CA ASP A 36 -7.30 -4.92 -21.57
C ASP A 36 -7.81 -6.21 -22.26
N ALA A 37 -7.08 -6.65 -23.28
CA ALA A 37 -7.44 -7.82 -24.08
C ALA A 37 -7.51 -9.12 -23.28
N VAL A 38 -6.77 -9.22 -22.17
CA VAL A 38 -6.76 -10.39 -21.27
C VAL A 38 -7.71 -10.25 -20.07
N GLY A 39 -8.47 -9.14 -20.00
CA GLY A 39 -9.54 -8.94 -19.02
C GLY A 39 -9.11 -8.25 -17.73
N ARG A 40 -7.91 -7.68 -17.65
CA ARG A 40 -7.47 -6.91 -16.49
C ARG A 40 -8.01 -5.48 -16.55
N LEU A 41 -8.41 -4.93 -15.41
CA LEU A 41 -8.87 -3.55 -15.29
C LEU A 41 -7.71 -2.59 -15.60
N VAL A 42 -7.85 -1.76 -16.64
CA VAL A 42 -6.83 -0.77 -17.04
C VAL A 42 -7.28 0.67 -16.89
N GLY A 43 -8.57 0.89 -16.69
CA GLY A 43 -9.12 2.23 -16.47
C GLY A 43 -10.35 2.24 -15.60
N LYS A 44 -10.50 3.33 -14.82
CA LYS A 44 -11.68 3.63 -14.02
C LYS A 44 -11.93 5.12 -14.08
N THR A 45 -13.12 5.54 -14.47
CA THR A 45 -13.49 6.95 -14.61
C THR A 45 -14.68 7.28 -13.73
N ARG A 46 -14.58 8.35 -12.96
CA ARG A 46 -15.69 8.94 -12.19
C ARG A 46 -15.73 10.45 -12.43
N GLY A 47 -16.74 10.92 -13.15
CA GLY A 47 -16.82 12.33 -13.56
C GLY A 47 -15.60 12.73 -14.39
N THR A 48 -14.82 13.69 -13.93
CA THR A 48 -13.60 14.18 -14.61
C THR A 48 -12.32 13.45 -14.16
N VAL A 49 -12.42 12.55 -13.18
CA VAL A 49 -11.25 11.84 -12.65
C VAL A 49 -11.14 10.49 -13.33
N THR A 50 -10.07 10.31 -14.09
CA THR A 50 -9.69 9.03 -14.67
C THR A 50 -8.48 8.45 -13.95
N GLU A 51 -8.57 7.18 -13.63
CA GLU A 51 -7.54 6.36 -13.01
C GLU A 51 -7.11 5.31 -14.04
N THR A 52 -5.82 5.21 -14.32
CA THR A 52 -5.24 4.22 -15.23
C THR A 52 -4.38 3.22 -14.46
N LEU A 53 -4.41 1.96 -14.87
CA LEU A 53 -3.64 0.88 -14.27
C LEU A 53 -2.80 0.19 -15.35
N ALA A 54 -1.56 -0.16 -15.00
CA ALA A 54 -0.67 -0.93 -15.86
C ALA A 54 -0.15 -2.18 -15.14
N TYR A 55 0.21 -3.19 -15.92
CA TYR A 55 0.66 -4.49 -15.42
C TYR A 55 1.86 -4.98 -16.20
N ASN A 56 2.74 -5.73 -15.57
CA ASN A 56 3.81 -6.43 -16.26
C ASN A 56 3.29 -7.72 -16.95
N ALA A 57 4.20 -8.42 -17.64
CA ALA A 57 3.88 -9.67 -18.34
C ALA A 57 3.38 -10.80 -17.43
N ARG A 58 3.68 -10.74 -16.13
CA ARG A 58 3.20 -11.70 -15.12
C ARG A 58 1.83 -11.35 -14.55
N GLY A 59 1.25 -10.20 -14.97
CA GLY A 59 -0.03 -9.71 -14.46
C GLY A 59 0.07 -8.95 -13.13
N TRP A 60 1.27 -8.61 -12.67
CA TRP A 60 1.45 -7.81 -11.47
C TRP A 60 1.26 -6.33 -11.78
N LEU A 61 0.53 -5.62 -10.93
CA LEU A 61 0.29 -4.18 -11.07
C LEU A 61 1.62 -3.43 -10.99
N THR A 62 1.92 -2.61 -12.00
CA THR A 62 3.15 -1.79 -12.04
C THR A 62 2.89 -0.32 -11.83
N SER A 63 1.70 0.17 -12.19
CA SER A 63 1.32 1.55 -11.89
C SER A 63 -0.19 1.71 -11.73
N LYS A 64 -0.55 2.74 -10.97
CA LYS A 64 -1.88 3.30 -10.88
C LYS A 64 -1.73 4.81 -10.87
N GLU A 65 -2.35 5.49 -11.84
CA GLU A 65 -2.18 6.92 -12.02
C GLU A 65 -3.53 7.64 -12.15
N SER A 66 -3.67 8.73 -11.40
CA SER A 66 -4.73 9.72 -11.54
C SER A 66 -4.17 11.11 -11.26
N VAL A 67 -4.95 12.17 -11.54
CA VAL A 67 -4.48 13.56 -11.27
C VAL A 67 -4.13 13.79 -9.79
N PRO A 68 -4.96 13.34 -8.80
CA PRO A 68 -4.63 13.58 -7.39
C PRO A 68 -3.57 12.64 -6.83
N PHE A 69 -3.34 11.47 -7.44
CA PHE A 69 -2.44 10.46 -6.90
C PHE A 69 -1.87 9.54 -7.97
N LYS A 70 -0.57 9.31 -7.88
CA LYS A 70 0.15 8.36 -8.74
C LYS A 70 0.95 7.40 -7.87
N MET A 71 1.03 6.14 -8.30
CA MET A 71 1.92 5.17 -7.69
C MET A 71 2.55 4.25 -8.74
N LYS A 72 3.75 3.75 -8.41
CA LYS A 72 4.44 2.71 -9.17
C LYS A 72 4.93 1.61 -8.23
N LEU A 73 4.78 0.38 -8.66
CA LEU A 73 5.28 -0.80 -7.97
C LEU A 73 6.39 -1.44 -8.83
N ARG A 74 7.54 -1.64 -8.24
CA ARG A 74 8.68 -2.30 -8.89
C ARG A 74 8.94 -3.64 -8.24
N TYR A 75 9.35 -4.57 -9.03
CA TYR A 75 9.62 -5.95 -8.64
C TYR A 75 11.05 -6.34 -9.02
N GLU A 76 11.26 -6.72 -10.28
CA GLU A 76 12.55 -7.21 -10.79
C GLU A 76 13.57 -6.09 -11.08
N ILE A 77 13.09 -4.87 -11.31
CA ILE A 77 13.93 -3.74 -11.75
C ILE A 77 13.70 -2.56 -10.79
N PRO A 78 14.35 -2.56 -9.62
CA PRO A 78 14.31 -1.42 -8.70
C PRO A 78 15.06 -0.21 -9.27
N GLU A 79 14.61 1.02 -8.96
CA GLU A 79 15.26 2.27 -9.35
C GLU A 79 15.90 3.01 -8.16
N GLY A 80 15.45 2.73 -6.95
CA GLY A 80 15.92 3.36 -5.73
C GLY A 80 17.02 2.58 -5.01
N GLY A 81 17.55 1.50 -5.62
CA GLY A 81 18.57 0.66 -5.01
C GLY A 81 18.01 -0.45 -4.11
N GLY A 82 16.75 -0.79 -4.27
CA GLY A 82 16.13 -1.97 -3.64
C GLY A 82 16.68 -3.28 -4.19
N VAL A 83 16.31 -4.40 -3.58
CA VAL A 83 16.67 -5.75 -4.05
C VAL A 83 15.61 -6.23 -5.04
N ALA A 84 16.03 -6.75 -6.21
CA ALA A 84 15.12 -7.29 -7.21
C ALA A 84 14.35 -8.51 -6.66
N CYS A 85 13.02 -8.52 -6.84
CA CYS A 85 12.11 -9.56 -6.39
C CYS A 85 11.44 -10.23 -7.61
N TRP A 86 11.71 -11.53 -7.80
CA TRP A 86 11.22 -12.30 -8.95
C TRP A 86 9.99 -13.17 -8.64
N ASN A 87 9.57 -13.16 -7.38
CA ASN A 87 8.52 -14.00 -6.81
C ASN A 87 7.17 -13.29 -6.61
N GLY A 88 7.08 -12.00 -6.97
CA GLY A 88 5.91 -11.18 -6.79
C GLY A 88 5.95 -10.28 -5.55
N ASN A 89 6.98 -10.40 -4.72
CA ASN A 89 7.22 -9.41 -3.67
C ASN A 89 7.54 -8.06 -4.30
N ILE A 90 6.99 -6.99 -3.74
CA ILE A 90 7.28 -5.62 -4.19
C ILE A 90 8.66 -5.24 -3.68
N SER A 91 9.58 -4.90 -4.60
CA SER A 91 10.90 -4.37 -4.26
C SER A 91 10.81 -2.91 -3.82
N GLU A 92 10.03 -2.12 -4.55
CA GLU A 92 9.87 -0.69 -4.28
C GLU A 92 8.44 -0.23 -4.59
N TRP A 93 7.96 0.70 -3.78
CA TRP A 93 6.70 1.41 -3.98
C TRP A 93 6.95 2.92 -4.02
N GLU A 94 6.86 3.51 -5.20
CA GLU A 94 6.88 4.96 -5.43
C GLU A 94 5.46 5.52 -5.40
N TRP A 95 5.26 6.69 -4.79
CA TRP A 95 4.01 7.42 -4.88
C TRP A 95 4.23 8.92 -4.96
N GLN A 96 3.23 9.62 -5.52
CA GLN A 96 3.20 11.07 -5.62
C GLN A 96 1.76 11.56 -5.44
N GLN A 97 1.57 12.54 -4.58
CA GLN A 97 0.29 13.21 -4.38
C GLN A 97 0.31 14.58 -5.06
N GLY A 98 -0.55 14.77 -6.08
CA GLY A 98 -0.59 16.00 -6.87
C GLY A 98 0.78 16.33 -7.47
N SER A 99 1.26 17.56 -7.22
CA SER A 99 2.57 18.07 -7.64
C SER A 99 3.67 17.92 -6.58
N ASN A 100 3.39 17.28 -5.45
CA ASN A 100 4.39 17.08 -4.41
C ASN A 100 5.56 16.23 -4.89
N VAL A 101 6.69 16.30 -4.16
CA VAL A 101 7.84 15.44 -4.43
C VAL A 101 7.43 13.97 -4.31
N ALA A 102 7.87 13.16 -5.26
CA ALA A 102 7.62 11.72 -5.19
C ALA A 102 8.43 11.09 -4.04
N LEU A 103 7.77 10.21 -3.32
CA LEU A 103 8.33 9.41 -2.24
C LEU A 103 8.38 7.94 -2.65
N MET A 104 9.24 7.17 -1.99
CA MET A 104 9.39 5.75 -2.24
C MET A 104 9.65 5.00 -0.95
N TYR A 105 9.04 3.83 -0.80
CA TYR A 105 9.52 2.79 0.10
C TYR A 105 10.26 1.71 -0.69
N GLY A 106 11.43 1.31 -0.18
CA GLY A 106 12.09 0.06 -0.54
C GLY A 106 11.82 -0.98 0.54
N PHE A 107 11.68 -2.24 0.16
CA PHE A 107 11.34 -3.36 1.03
C PHE A 107 12.44 -4.41 1.01
N ALA A 108 12.79 -4.94 2.19
CA ALA A 108 13.69 -6.09 2.33
C ALA A 108 12.93 -7.27 2.93
N TYR A 109 13.23 -8.46 2.43
CA TYR A 109 12.54 -9.70 2.80
C TYR A 109 13.54 -10.76 3.25
N ASP A 110 13.09 -11.70 4.08
CA ASP A 110 13.86 -12.89 4.42
C ASP A 110 13.76 -14.00 3.34
N GLY A 111 14.50 -15.09 3.55
CA GLY A 111 14.54 -16.21 2.59
C GLY A 111 13.22 -16.96 2.40
N VAL A 112 12.18 -16.68 3.21
CA VAL A 112 10.82 -17.22 3.08
C VAL A 112 9.80 -16.14 2.77
N ASN A 113 10.26 -14.99 2.25
CA ASN A 113 9.44 -13.89 1.73
C ASN A 113 8.67 -13.06 2.76
N ARG A 114 9.14 -13.02 4.02
CA ARG A 114 8.55 -12.17 5.06
C ARG A 114 9.30 -10.84 5.10
N LEU A 115 8.56 -9.75 5.32
CA LEU A 115 9.14 -8.40 5.41
C LEU A 115 10.09 -8.29 6.61
N LEU A 116 11.29 -7.75 6.40
CA LEU A 116 12.28 -7.50 7.45
C LEU A 116 12.38 -6.03 7.81
N GLU A 117 12.36 -5.17 6.79
CA GLU A 117 12.51 -3.73 6.98
C GLU A 117 12.04 -2.94 5.76
N THR A 118 11.79 -1.65 5.97
CA THR A 118 11.52 -0.66 4.94
C THR A 118 12.59 0.43 4.96
N THR A 119 12.85 1.03 3.79
CA THR A 119 13.64 2.25 3.65
C THR A 119 12.79 3.30 2.97
N GLN A 120 12.83 4.56 3.44
CA GLN A 120 12.11 5.66 2.80
C GLN A 120 13.05 6.57 2.04
N LYS A 121 12.68 6.95 0.82
CA LYS A 121 13.43 7.82 -0.09
C LYS A 121 12.54 8.89 -0.67
N GLN A 122 13.15 9.99 -1.09
CA GLN A 122 12.49 11.03 -1.86
C GLN A 122 13.21 11.26 -3.19
N LYS A 123 12.47 11.69 -4.19
CA LYS A 123 13.03 12.02 -5.50
C LYS A 123 13.74 13.38 -5.46
N SER A 124 14.97 13.43 -5.99
CA SER A 124 15.76 14.64 -6.16
C SER A 124 16.30 14.66 -7.59
N GLY A 125 15.67 15.42 -8.47
CA GLY A 125 15.94 15.35 -9.91
C GLY A 125 15.62 13.97 -10.46
N THR A 126 16.63 13.26 -10.99
CA THR A 126 16.52 11.88 -11.49
C THR A 126 16.92 10.82 -10.45
N ALA A 127 17.50 11.22 -9.33
CA ALA A 127 18.01 10.32 -8.30
C ALA A 127 17.04 10.14 -7.13
N TRP A 128 17.24 9.07 -6.36
CA TRP A 128 16.57 8.79 -5.11
C TRP A 128 17.52 9.00 -3.93
N SER A 129 17.15 9.88 -2.99
CA SER A 129 17.91 10.15 -1.76
C SER A 129 17.21 9.52 -0.58
N THR A 130 17.96 8.82 0.27
CA THR A 130 17.40 8.26 1.51
C THR A 130 16.99 9.38 2.44
N LEU A 131 15.76 9.31 2.97
CA LEU A 131 15.28 10.17 4.03
C LEU A 131 15.76 9.59 5.37
N SER A 132 16.68 10.29 6.05
CA SER A 132 17.12 9.83 7.34
C SER A 132 16.00 10.01 8.38
N GLY A 133 15.69 8.94 9.06
CA GLY A 133 14.86 8.93 10.26
C GLY A 133 13.38 9.26 10.08
N SER A 134 12.81 9.14 8.87
CA SER A 134 11.39 9.39 8.67
C SER A 134 10.52 8.19 9.10
N TYR A 135 9.62 7.76 8.29
CA TYR A 135 8.66 6.72 8.64
C TYR A 135 9.20 5.35 8.20
N LEU A 136 9.85 4.63 9.10
CA LEU A 136 10.44 3.32 8.81
C LEU A 136 9.81 2.24 9.68
N GLU A 137 9.71 1.06 9.12
CA GLU A 137 9.47 -0.19 9.81
C GLU A 137 10.73 -1.05 9.69
N ARG A 138 11.25 -1.53 10.81
CA ARG A 138 12.50 -2.29 10.87
C ARG A 138 12.52 -3.25 12.05
N GLY A 139 13.53 -4.12 12.08
CA GLY A 139 13.68 -5.06 13.18
C GLY A 139 12.54 -6.06 13.26
N LEU A 140 11.84 -6.31 12.13
CA LEU A 140 10.83 -7.34 12.07
C LEU A 140 11.49 -8.70 12.20
N SER A 141 11.01 -9.50 13.15
CA SER A 141 11.44 -10.88 13.31
C SER A 141 10.23 -11.77 13.50
N TYR A 142 10.41 -13.05 13.21
CA TYR A 142 9.32 -14.01 13.16
C TYR A 142 9.71 -15.30 13.88
N ASP A 143 8.74 -16.00 14.42
CA ASP A 143 8.92 -17.36 14.87
C ASP A 143 8.86 -18.36 13.70
N ARG A 144 8.98 -19.66 14.01
CA ARG A 144 8.93 -20.74 12.99
C ARG A 144 7.55 -20.90 12.34
N ASN A 145 6.48 -20.45 13.01
CA ASN A 145 5.11 -20.47 12.50
C ASN A 145 4.78 -19.24 11.63
N GLY A 146 5.69 -18.24 11.56
CA GLY A 146 5.47 -16.99 10.86
C GLY A 146 4.81 -15.90 11.71
N ASN A 147 4.58 -16.11 13.00
CA ASN A 147 4.07 -15.07 13.88
C ASN A 147 5.14 -13.97 14.06
N LEU A 148 4.71 -12.71 13.99
CA LEU A 148 5.57 -11.56 14.25
C LEU A 148 6.02 -11.59 15.73
N LYS A 149 7.32 -11.41 15.95
CA LYS A 149 7.93 -11.35 17.29
C LYS A 149 8.37 -9.97 17.69
N THR A 150 8.94 -9.21 16.77
CA THR A 150 9.41 -7.86 17.03
C THR A 150 9.09 -6.93 15.87
N LEU A 151 8.88 -5.65 16.17
CA LEU A 151 8.70 -4.58 15.20
C LEU A 151 9.17 -3.27 15.84
N GLN A 152 9.97 -2.50 15.11
CA GLN A 152 10.29 -1.12 15.43
C GLN A 152 9.73 -0.20 14.36
N ARG A 153 9.16 0.94 14.79
CA ARG A 153 8.72 2.01 13.89
C ARG A 153 9.34 3.34 14.26
N THR A 154 9.65 4.13 13.24
CA THR A 154 10.14 5.50 13.44
C THR A 154 9.18 6.51 12.83
N ALA A 155 9.10 7.71 13.42
CA ALA A 155 8.40 8.85 12.87
C ALA A 155 9.23 10.11 13.13
N GLY A 156 9.42 10.93 12.08
CA GLY A 156 10.21 12.16 12.19
C GLY A 156 11.66 11.97 12.71
N GLY A 157 12.24 10.78 12.50
CA GLY A 157 13.59 10.45 12.97
C GLY A 157 13.65 9.83 14.36
N SER A 158 12.56 9.81 15.09
CA SER A 158 12.49 9.23 16.44
C SER A 158 11.88 7.83 16.40
N LEU A 159 12.38 6.93 17.25
CA LEU A 159 11.76 5.64 17.47
C LEU A 159 10.45 5.87 18.25
N VAL A 160 9.32 5.47 17.66
CA VAL A 160 7.98 5.66 18.24
C VAL A 160 7.37 4.37 18.75
N ASP A 161 7.80 3.23 18.20
CA ASP A 161 7.40 1.91 18.69
C ASP A 161 8.60 0.96 18.71
N ASN A 162 8.67 0.14 19.75
CA ASN A 162 9.60 -0.98 19.90
C ASN A 162 8.85 -2.17 20.51
N LEU A 163 8.08 -2.83 19.67
CA LEU A 163 7.08 -3.83 20.04
C LEU A 163 7.67 -5.23 20.12
N VAL A 164 7.28 -5.95 21.16
CA VAL A 164 7.54 -7.38 21.31
C VAL A 164 6.21 -8.12 21.43
N TYR A 165 6.00 -9.05 20.54
CA TYR A 165 4.78 -9.87 20.46
C TYR A 165 5.02 -11.24 21.10
N THR A 166 4.12 -11.67 21.96
CA THR A 166 4.13 -13.01 22.56
C THR A 166 2.95 -13.81 22.03
N CYS A 167 3.23 -15.00 21.47
CA CYS A 167 2.20 -15.90 20.96
C CYS A 167 2.26 -17.26 21.65
N THR A 168 1.10 -17.86 21.86
CA THR A 168 0.94 -19.26 22.20
C THR A 168 0.37 -19.99 20.98
N GLY A 169 1.20 -20.81 20.32
CA GLY A 169 0.90 -21.28 18.97
C GLY A 169 0.81 -20.09 18.00
N ASN A 170 -0.35 -19.90 17.35
CA ASN A 170 -0.61 -18.78 16.44
C ASN A 170 -1.55 -17.71 17.07
N GLN A 171 -1.84 -17.81 18.36
CA GLN A 171 -2.65 -16.84 19.06
C GLN A 171 -1.77 -15.81 19.76
N LEU A 172 -1.99 -14.52 19.48
CA LEU A 172 -1.35 -13.43 20.23
C LEU A 172 -1.85 -13.44 21.68
N THR A 173 -0.92 -13.53 22.62
CA THR A 173 -1.21 -13.57 24.08
C THR A 173 -0.63 -12.38 24.84
N GLY A 174 0.27 -11.61 24.22
CA GLY A 174 0.85 -10.43 24.84
C GLY A 174 1.49 -9.51 23.83
N LEU A 175 1.48 -8.22 24.16
CA LEU A 175 2.18 -7.15 23.43
C LEU A 175 2.90 -6.28 24.47
N THR A 176 4.19 -6.08 24.27
CA THR A 176 5.01 -5.20 25.12
C THR A 176 5.56 -4.06 24.27
N GLU A 177 5.36 -2.83 24.72
CA GLU A 177 5.97 -1.63 24.17
C GLU A 177 7.18 -1.23 25.03
N ASN A 178 8.36 -1.07 24.40
CA ASN A 178 9.62 -0.75 25.09
C ASN A 178 10.08 0.71 24.88
N VAL A 179 9.28 1.53 24.21
CA VAL A 179 9.51 2.98 24.09
C VAL A 179 8.48 3.68 24.95
N ALA A 180 8.93 4.57 25.83
CA ALA A 180 8.04 5.48 26.51
C ALA A 180 7.43 6.43 25.46
N SER A 181 6.16 6.25 25.11
CA SER A 181 5.48 7.11 24.16
C SER A 181 5.38 8.53 24.71
N THR A 182 5.92 9.49 23.96
CA THR A 182 5.76 10.92 24.21
C THR A 182 4.65 11.54 23.37
N LEU A 183 4.03 10.76 22.50
CA LEU A 183 2.95 11.22 21.64
C LEU A 183 1.60 11.06 22.36
N ALA A 184 0.99 12.20 22.71
CA ALA A 184 -0.37 12.22 23.24
C ALA A 184 -1.33 11.66 22.18
N GLY A 185 -1.88 10.48 22.42
CA GLY A 185 -2.83 9.82 21.50
C GLY A 185 -2.37 8.48 20.94
N ASP A 186 -1.31 7.90 21.50
CA ASP A 186 -0.86 6.56 21.14
C ASP A 186 -1.98 5.52 21.35
N VAL A 187 -2.32 4.81 20.27
CA VAL A 187 -3.47 3.87 20.24
C VAL A 187 -3.25 2.70 21.20
N TYR A 188 -1.98 2.41 21.54
CA TYR A 188 -1.60 1.26 22.36
C TYR A 188 -1.68 1.54 23.87
N SER A 189 -1.77 2.79 24.29
CA SER A 189 -1.94 3.16 25.71
C SER A 189 -3.38 3.06 26.22
N ARG A 190 -4.35 2.69 25.38
CA ARG A 190 -5.78 2.61 25.73
C ARG A 190 -6.32 1.19 25.97
N GLY A 191 -5.46 0.21 26.05
CA GLY A 191 -5.79 -1.20 26.25
C GLY A 191 -5.27 -1.76 27.58
N GLY A 192 -5.47 -1.01 28.67
CA GLY A 192 -5.24 -1.50 30.04
C GLY A 192 -6.56 -1.69 30.76
#